data_748f0a6afd7b40bf0796bc8a8ef85ab0
#
_entry.id   748f0a6afd7b40bf0796bc8a8ef85ab0
#
_cell.length_a   1.000
_cell.length_b   1.000
_cell.length_c   1.000
_cell.angle_alpha   90.00
_cell.angle_beta   90.00
_cell.angle_gamma   90.00
#
_symmetry.space_group_name_H-M   'P 1'
#
loop_
_entity.id
_entity.type
_entity.pdbx_description
1 polymer ?
#
loop_
_entity_poly.entity_id
_entity_poly.type
_entity_poly.pdbx_seq_one_letter_code
_entity_poly.pdbx_strand_id
1 'polypeptide(L)' 'MKDYYKILGINKGASEDDVKKAYRKLAHQYHPDKPGGNETKFKEISEAYQILSNREKREQYDRFGRVFEGGGFRPGEGA' A
#
# COMPACT_ATOMS: atom_id res chain seq x y z
N MET A 1 -14.06 0.23 1.46
CA MET A 1 -12.81 0.86 1.83
C MET A 1 -11.74 -0.20 2.01
N LYS A 2 -10.57 0.05 1.45
CA LYS A 2 -9.51 -0.93 1.52
C LYS A 2 -8.76 -0.85 2.84
N ASP A 3 -8.44 -2.01 3.38
CA ASP A 3 -7.64 -2.07 4.58
C ASP A 3 -6.21 -2.40 4.17
N TYR A 4 -5.39 -1.39 4.04
CA TYR A 4 -4.02 -1.58 3.56
C TYR A 4 -3.19 -2.43 4.50
N TYR A 5 -3.42 -2.33 5.80
CA TYR A 5 -2.70 -3.19 6.73
C TYR A 5 -3.06 -4.66 6.51
N LYS A 6 -4.32 -4.91 6.28
CA LYS A 6 -4.76 -6.26 6.02
C LYS A 6 -4.21 -6.80 4.71
N ILE A 7 -4.17 -5.94 3.70
CA ILE A 7 -3.63 -6.32 2.41
C ILE A 7 -2.19 -6.78 2.55
N LEU A 8 -1.41 -6.08 3.35
CA LEU A 8 -0.02 -6.47 3.59
C LEU A 8 0.12 -7.52 4.68
N GLY A 9 -0.95 -7.83 5.41
CA GLY A 9 -0.88 -8.83 6.46
C GLY A 9 -0.13 -8.37 7.68
N ILE A 10 -0.18 -7.10 7.98
CA ILE A 10 0.53 -6.54 9.13
C ILE A 10 -0.43 -5.81 10.04
N ASN A 11 0.04 -5.48 11.24
CA ASN A 11 -0.76 -4.75 12.21
C ASN A 11 -0.65 -3.27 12.02
N LYS A 12 -1.63 -2.55 12.54
CA LYS A 12 -1.66 -1.11 12.43
C LYS A 12 -0.43 -0.45 13.04
N GLY A 13 0.16 -1.09 14.04
CA GLY A 13 1.36 -0.54 14.65
C GLY A 13 2.66 -0.99 14.03
N ALA A 14 2.60 -1.62 12.88
CA ALA A 14 3.81 -2.14 12.25
C ALA A 14 4.80 -1.03 11.93
N SER A 15 6.07 -1.33 12.03
CA SER A 15 7.11 -0.36 11.72
C SER A 15 7.29 -0.21 10.22
N GLU A 16 8.02 0.81 9.82
CA GLU A 16 8.32 1.00 8.40
C GLU A 16 9.05 -0.22 7.85
N ASP A 17 9.92 -0.80 8.66
CA ASP A 17 10.63 -2.00 8.25
C ASP A 17 9.67 -3.16 8.02
N ASP A 18 8.71 -3.30 8.91
CA ASP A 18 7.71 -4.36 8.78
C ASP A 18 6.89 -4.17 7.51
N VAL A 19 6.54 -2.95 7.20
CA VAL A 19 5.80 -2.64 5.98
C VAL A 19 6.61 -3.06 4.77
N LYS A 20 7.88 -2.70 4.76
CA LYS A 20 8.76 -3.01 3.65
C LYS A 20 8.94 -4.51 3.46
N LYS A 21 9.16 -5.21 4.56
CA LYS A 21 9.33 -6.65 4.50
C LYS A 21 8.08 -7.35 4.01
N ALA A 22 6.93 -6.92 4.50
CA ALA A 22 5.67 -7.50 4.08
C ALA A 22 5.45 -7.28 2.59
N TYR A 23 5.73 -6.07 2.13
CA TYR A 23 5.56 -5.77 0.72
C TYR A 23 6.46 -6.65 -0.14
N ARG A 24 7.73 -6.76 0.23
CA ARG A 24 8.65 -7.57 -0.56
C ARG A 24 8.19 -9.00 -0.66
N LYS A 25 7.76 -9.56 0.44
CA LYS A 25 7.33 -10.94 0.46
C LYS A 25 6.12 -11.15 -0.45
N LEU A 26 5.13 -10.28 -0.31
CA LEU A 26 3.91 -10.44 -1.09
C LEU A 26 4.12 -10.09 -2.56
N ALA A 27 4.92 -9.07 -2.83
CA ALA A 27 5.19 -8.70 -4.20
C ALA A 27 5.91 -9.84 -4.92
N HIS A 28 6.81 -10.50 -4.23
CA HIS A 28 7.50 -11.64 -4.81
C HIS A 28 6.54 -12.80 -5.06
N GLN A 29 5.62 -12.99 -4.15
CA GLN A 29 4.67 -14.10 -4.23
C GLN A 29 3.65 -13.91 -5.34
N TYR A 30 3.19 -12.69 -5.55
CA TYR A 30 2.11 -12.41 -6.50
C TYR A 30 2.55 -11.70 -7.76
N HIS A 31 3.86 -11.65 -8.00
CA HIS A 31 4.36 -10.95 -9.20
C HIS A 31 3.74 -11.56 -10.45
N PRO A 32 3.24 -10.72 -11.36
CA PRO A 32 2.54 -11.24 -12.54
C PRO A 32 3.39 -12.13 -13.44
N ASP A 33 4.70 -11.96 -13.39
CA ASP A 33 5.58 -12.78 -14.22
C ASP A 33 5.80 -14.16 -13.65
N LYS A 34 5.33 -14.43 -12.45
CA LYS A 34 5.53 -15.71 -11.83
C LYS A 34 4.37 -16.65 -12.08
N PRO A 35 4.62 -17.94 -12.18
CA PRO A 35 3.51 -18.91 -12.21
C PRO A 35 2.70 -18.73 -10.94
N GLY A 36 1.41 -18.63 -11.07
CA GLY A 36 0.58 -18.38 -9.91
C GLY A 36 0.51 -16.95 -9.48
N GLY A 37 1.12 -16.05 -10.23
CA GLY A 37 1.05 -14.64 -9.92
C GLY A 37 -0.36 -14.10 -10.13
N ASN A 38 -0.60 -12.92 -9.60
CA ASN A 38 -1.93 -12.33 -9.66
C ASN A 38 -1.79 -10.83 -9.80
N GLU A 39 -2.07 -10.33 -10.96
CA GLU A 39 -1.89 -8.91 -11.25
C GLU A 39 -2.77 -8.03 -10.38
N THR A 40 -4.00 -8.43 -10.14
CA THR A 40 -4.90 -7.66 -9.31
C THR A 40 -4.37 -7.56 -7.88
N LYS A 41 -3.95 -8.68 -7.33
CA LYS A 41 -3.38 -8.68 -6.00
C LYS A 41 -2.09 -7.88 -5.95
N PHE A 42 -1.28 -8.01 -6.97
CA PHE A 42 -0.02 -7.27 -7.02
C PHE A 42 -0.28 -5.76 -7.00
N LYS A 43 -1.28 -5.32 -7.73
CA LYS A 43 -1.64 -3.90 -7.72
C LYS A 43 -2.11 -3.44 -6.34
N GLU A 44 -2.92 -4.26 -5.68
CA GLU A 44 -3.39 -3.92 -4.34
C GLU A 44 -2.23 -3.83 -3.36
N ILE A 45 -1.32 -4.78 -3.44
CA ILE A 45 -0.15 -4.79 -2.57
C ILE A 45 0.70 -3.55 -2.81
N SER A 46 0.90 -3.19 -4.06
CA SER A 46 1.68 -2.01 -4.40
C SER A 46 1.02 -0.74 -3.89
N GLU A 47 -0.28 -0.64 -4.03
CA GLU A 47 -1.01 0.51 -3.54
C GLU A 47 -0.89 0.62 -2.02
N ALA A 48 -1.06 -0.49 -1.32
CA ALA A 48 -0.93 -0.50 0.13
C ALA A 48 0.46 -0.05 0.55
N TYR A 49 1.47 -0.52 -0.15
CA TYR A 49 2.83 -0.13 0.16
C TYR A 49 3.05 1.37 -0.05
N GLN A 50 2.54 1.90 -1.16
CA GLN A 50 2.68 3.33 -1.42
C GLN A 50 2.10 4.18 -0.31
N ILE A 51 0.97 3.75 0.23
CA ILE A 51 0.33 4.49 1.30
C ILE A 51 1.06 4.30 2.63
N LEU A 52 1.34 3.06 2.97
CA LEU A 52 1.87 2.78 4.29
C LEU A 52 3.35 3.06 4.43
N SER A 53 4.07 3.17 3.32
CA SER A 53 5.49 3.51 3.37
C SER A 53 5.73 5.01 3.34
N ASN A 54 4.73 5.79 3.06
CA ASN A 54 4.83 7.24 3.06
C ASN A 54 4.28 7.75 4.37
N ARG A 55 5.12 8.42 5.16
CA ARG A 55 4.73 8.82 6.50
C ARG A 55 3.49 9.70 6.50
N GLU A 56 3.43 10.66 5.62
CA GLU A 56 2.30 11.56 5.56
C GLU A 56 1.02 10.85 5.16
N LYS A 57 1.11 10.01 4.13
CA LYS A 57 -0.06 9.29 3.67
C LYS A 57 -0.52 8.28 4.71
N ARG A 58 0.43 7.64 5.38
CA ARG A 58 0.08 6.70 6.42
C ARG A 58 -0.64 7.40 7.57
N GLU A 59 -0.18 8.60 7.94
CA GLU A 59 -0.84 9.36 8.98
C GLU A 59 -2.27 9.71 8.60
N GLN A 60 -2.46 10.13 7.37
CA GLN A 60 -3.81 10.45 6.91
C GLN A 60 -4.69 9.21 6.93
N TYR A 61 -4.15 8.10 6.47
CA TYR A 61 -4.90 6.87 6.45
C TYR A 61 -5.26 6.41 7.85
N ASP A 62 -4.31 6.50 8.79
CA ASP A 62 -4.55 6.07 10.16
C ASP A 62 -5.57 6.96 10.84
N ARG A 63 -5.57 8.24 10.51
CA ARG A 63 -6.44 9.21 11.17
C ARG A 63 -7.83 9.23 10.56
N PHE A 64 -7.92 9.17 9.26
CA PHE A 64 -9.19 9.36 8.57
C PHE A 64 -9.70 8.12 7.84
N GLY A 65 -8.94 7.06 7.80
CA GLY A 65 -9.35 5.86 7.08
C GLY A 65 -9.14 5.96 5.59
N ARG A 66 -8.54 7.03 5.13
CA ARG A 66 -8.26 7.17 3.71
C ARG A 66 -7.23 8.27 3.50
N VAL A 67 -6.69 8.31 2.30
CA VAL A 67 -5.71 9.31 1.93
C VAL A 67 -6.39 10.37 1.10
N PHE A 68 -6.13 11.63 1.44
CA PHE A 68 -6.73 12.74 0.72
C PHE A 68 -5.85 13.14 -0.44
N GLU A 69 -5.75 12.27 -1.40
CA GLU A 69 -4.98 12.63 -2.57
C GLU A 69 -5.66 13.67 -3.34
N GLY A 70 -6.95 13.59 -3.26
CA GLY A 70 -7.65 14.61 -3.95
C GLY A 70 -7.38 15.93 -3.36
N GLY A 71 -6.96 15.98 -2.19
CA GLY A 71 -6.74 17.22 -1.57
C GLY A 71 -6.23 18.17 -2.54
N GLY A 72 -6.57 17.96 -3.67
CA GLY A 72 -6.21 18.87 -4.62
C GLY A 72 -4.99 18.46 -5.38
N PHE A 73 -4.40 17.45 -5.01
CA PHE A 73 -3.21 17.07 -5.70
C PHE A 73 -3.26 15.67 -6.23
N ARG A 74 -3.02 15.56 -7.50
CA ARG A 74 -2.91 14.30 -8.12
C ARG A 74 -1.74 14.34 -8.98
N PRO A 75 -0.81 13.44 -8.81
CA PRO A 75 0.42 13.51 -9.57
C PRO A 75 0.17 13.61 -11.04
N GLY A 76 -0.70 12.97 -11.55
CA GLY A 76 -0.89 12.97 -12.98
C GLY A 76 -1.48 14.21 -13.50
N GLU A 77 -2.15 14.97 -12.72
CA GLU A 77 -2.79 16.12 -13.23
C GLU A 77 -2.53 17.26 -12.40
N GLY A 78 -1.95 17.03 -11.35
CA GLY A 78 -1.64 18.07 -10.49
C GLY A 78 -0.89 19.09 -11.18
N ALA A 79 -0.56 18.73 -12.14
CA ALA A 79 0.11 19.72 -12.82
C ALA A 79 -0.64 20.93 -12.86
#